data_ac8ea537e5f8cf46678c4db77580255a
#
_entry.id   ac8ea537e5f8cf46678c4db77580255a
#
_cell.length_a   1.000
_cell.length_b   1.000
_cell.length_c   1.000
_cell.angle_alpha   90.00
_cell.angle_beta   90.00
_cell.angle_gamma   90.00
#
_symmetry.space_group_name_H-M   'P 1'
#
loop_
_entity.id
_entity.type
_entity.pdbx_description
1 polymer ?
#
loop_
_entity_poly.entity_id
_entity_poly.type
_entity_poly.pdbx_seq_one_letter_code
_entity_poly.pdbx_strand_id
1 'polypeptide(L)'
;MGRFILFFIAVIFSGSVMAEWTQLGDDVVKSVGIDTGRGVKTFVNKDGIDKSGQWVVMWTLRNYESPVKLNGKKHFSSKSLEEYDCKDMQYKTLSFYWYSKQQAKGAVVYSETHHGDMQPIIPNPIAHASWKIACGKRLAKQGNNN
;
A
#
# COMPACT_ATOMS: atom_id res chain seq x y z
N MET A 1 -28.81 8.84 -56.25
CA MET A 1 -27.82 9.56 -55.40
C MET A 1 -27.99 9.09 -53.96
N GLY A 2 -27.26 8.03 -53.60
CA GLY A 2 -27.28 7.46 -52.23
C GLY A 2 -26.25 8.12 -51.36
N ARG A 3 -26.69 8.80 -50.29
CA ARG A 3 -25.80 9.36 -49.24
C ARG A 3 -25.54 8.26 -48.25
N PHE A 4 -24.33 7.67 -48.27
CA PHE A 4 -23.81 6.80 -47.21
C PHE A 4 -23.42 7.65 -45.99
N ILE A 5 -24.17 7.51 -44.91
CA ILE A 5 -23.82 8.09 -43.62
C ILE A 5 -22.91 7.07 -42.92
N LEU A 6 -21.60 7.36 -42.85
CA LEU A 6 -20.63 6.62 -42.09
C LEU A 6 -20.79 6.97 -40.59
N PHE A 7 -21.36 6.05 -39.82
CA PHE A 7 -21.36 6.13 -38.37
C PHE A 7 -19.96 5.75 -37.85
N PHE A 8 -19.20 6.75 -37.43
CA PHE A 8 -18.00 6.51 -36.63
C PHE A 8 -18.42 6.11 -35.21
N ILE A 9 -18.29 4.83 -34.89
CA ILE A 9 -18.42 4.33 -33.52
C ILE A 9 -17.09 4.65 -32.83
N ALA A 10 -17.08 5.72 -32.01
CA ALA A 10 -15.97 6.01 -31.11
C ALA A 10 -16.00 4.98 -29.98
N VAL A 11 -15.12 3.96 -30.04
CA VAL A 11 -14.89 3.03 -28.96
C VAL A 11 -14.11 3.78 -27.88
N ILE A 12 -14.80 4.23 -26.85
CA ILE A 12 -14.17 4.81 -25.66
C ILE A 12 -13.54 3.65 -24.90
N PHE A 13 -12.24 3.45 -25.05
CA PHE A 13 -11.46 2.60 -24.17
C PHE A 13 -11.41 3.27 -22.79
N SER A 14 -12.32 2.87 -21.90
CA SER A 14 -12.21 3.16 -20.49
C SER A 14 -11.05 2.34 -19.93
N GLY A 15 -9.82 2.85 -20.04
CA GLY A 15 -8.66 2.30 -19.36
C GLY A 15 -8.91 2.38 -17.88
N SER A 16 -9.20 1.24 -17.23
CA SER A 16 -9.18 1.13 -15.79
C SER A 16 -7.75 1.45 -15.33
N VAL A 17 -7.55 2.61 -14.72
CA VAL A 17 -6.30 2.94 -14.04
C VAL A 17 -6.21 1.99 -12.85
N MET A 18 -5.59 0.84 -13.05
CA MET A 18 -5.25 -0.09 -11.98
C MET A 18 -4.12 0.56 -11.21
N ALA A 19 -4.35 0.87 -9.94
CA ALA A 19 -3.29 1.32 -9.04
C ALA A 19 -2.13 0.33 -9.13
N GLU A 20 -0.94 0.81 -9.49
CA GLU A 20 0.22 -0.04 -9.67
C GLU A 20 0.80 -0.41 -8.29
N TRP A 21 0.55 -1.64 -7.89
CA TRP A 21 1.08 -2.21 -6.66
C TRP A 21 2.48 -2.77 -6.87
N THR A 22 3.46 -2.23 -6.17
CA THR A 22 4.83 -2.75 -6.16
C THR A 22 5.03 -3.67 -4.97
N GLN A 23 5.41 -4.92 -5.21
CA GLN A 23 5.73 -5.87 -4.15
C GLN A 23 7.02 -5.44 -3.45
N LEU A 24 7.03 -5.46 -2.12
CA LEU A 24 8.26 -5.38 -1.34
C LEU A 24 9.04 -6.69 -1.52
N GLY A 25 10.37 -6.58 -1.75
CA GLY A 25 11.19 -7.75 -2.02
C GLY A 25 11.17 -8.78 -0.90
N ASP A 26 11.28 -10.05 -1.27
CA ASP A 26 11.31 -11.18 -0.32
C ASP A 26 12.53 -11.14 0.60
N ASP A 27 13.62 -10.51 0.19
CA ASP A 27 14.83 -10.24 0.97
C ASP A 27 14.55 -9.33 2.17
N VAL A 28 13.65 -8.35 2.04
CA VAL A 28 13.21 -7.47 3.13
C VAL A 28 12.42 -8.27 4.16
N VAL A 29 11.59 -9.20 3.71
CA VAL A 29 10.76 -10.04 4.59
C VAL A 29 11.60 -11.11 5.29
N LYS A 30 12.60 -11.68 4.60
CA LYS A 30 13.50 -12.72 5.13
C LYS A 30 14.56 -12.18 6.10
N SER A 31 15.07 -10.96 5.88
CA SER A 31 16.11 -10.35 6.73
C SER A 31 15.67 -10.11 8.16
N VAL A 32 14.38 -10.27 8.44
CA VAL A 32 13.75 -9.90 9.70
C VAL A 32 13.45 -11.07 10.61
N GLY A 33 13.67 -12.29 10.14
CA GLY A 33 13.34 -13.48 10.95
C GLY A 33 11.86 -13.58 11.36
N ILE A 34 11.00 -12.72 10.81
CA ILE A 34 9.56 -12.89 10.89
C ILE A 34 9.15 -13.80 9.75
N ASP A 35 9.56 -15.05 9.85
CA ASP A 35 8.80 -16.11 9.24
C ASP A 35 7.46 -16.15 10.01
N THR A 36 6.50 -15.41 9.50
CA THR A 36 5.14 -15.44 10.05
C THR A 36 4.50 -16.80 9.83
N GLY A 37 5.23 -17.77 9.24
CA GLY A 37 4.79 -19.14 8.93
C GLY A 37 3.54 -19.19 8.04
N ARG A 38 3.10 -18.04 7.51
CA ARG A 38 1.80 -17.87 6.86
C ARG A 38 1.86 -17.27 5.46
N GLY A 39 3.08 -17.14 4.88
CA GLY A 39 3.24 -16.59 3.53
C GLY A 39 2.54 -15.25 3.34
N VAL A 40 3.13 -14.16 3.89
CA VAL A 40 2.59 -12.81 3.72
C VAL A 40 3.37 -12.08 2.63
N LYS A 41 2.66 -11.62 1.58
CA LYS A 41 3.24 -10.74 0.56
C LYS A 41 2.75 -9.31 0.78
N THR A 42 3.68 -8.37 0.89
CA THR A 42 3.39 -6.94 1.10
C THR A 42 3.65 -6.15 -0.16
N PHE A 43 2.74 -5.26 -0.48
CA PHE A 43 2.79 -4.37 -1.64
C PHE A 43 2.58 -2.93 -1.19
N VAL A 44 3.15 -1.98 -1.93
CA VAL A 44 2.95 -0.54 -1.74
C VAL A 44 2.46 0.09 -3.04
N ASN A 45 1.64 1.14 -2.92
CA ASN A 45 1.20 1.92 -4.07
C ASN A 45 2.09 3.15 -4.21
N LYS A 46 3.02 3.11 -5.16
CA LYS A 46 3.96 4.22 -5.43
C LYS A 46 3.29 5.40 -6.14
N ASP A 47 2.28 5.14 -6.95
CA ASP A 47 1.62 6.19 -7.74
C ASP A 47 0.64 7.02 -6.90
N GLY A 48 0.15 6.44 -5.80
CA GLY A 48 -0.75 7.09 -4.86
C GLY A 48 -0.06 7.71 -3.64
N ILE A 49 1.23 8.09 -3.78
CA ILE A 49 1.95 8.75 -2.69
C ILE A 49 1.56 10.23 -2.63
N ASP A 50 0.97 10.64 -1.50
CA ASP A 50 0.70 12.04 -1.19
C ASP A 50 1.75 12.59 -0.22
N LYS A 51 2.28 13.79 -0.52
CA LYS A 51 3.39 14.42 0.21
C LYS A 51 3.02 15.80 0.68
N SER A 52 3.04 16.00 1.99
CA SER A 52 2.82 17.28 2.63
C SER A 52 3.92 17.58 3.66
N GLY A 53 4.83 18.51 3.30
CA GLY A 53 5.96 18.84 4.16
C GLY A 53 6.83 17.60 4.46
N GLN A 54 7.07 17.24 5.71
CA GLN A 54 7.80 16.02 6.12
C GLN A 54 6.92 14.75 6.11
N TRP A 55 5.61 14.92 5.95
CA TRP A 55 4.64 13.84 6.00
C TRP A 55 4.39 13.24 4.63
N VAL A 56 4.28 11.94 4.58
CA VAL A 56 3.97 11.19 3.36
C VAL A 56 2.91 10.15 3.65
N VAL A 57 1.84 10.17 2.88
CA VAL A 57 0.75 9.19 2.98
C VAL A 57 0.85 8.20 1.82
N MET A 58 0.78 6.92 2.13
CA MET A 58 0.87 5.86 1.12
C MET A 58 0.00 4.67 1.51
N TRP A 59 -0.63 4.03 0.51
CA TRP A 59 -1.34 2.78 0.69
C TRP A 59 -0.40 1.58 0.71
N THR A 60 -0.65 0.65 1.64
CA THR A 60 -0.03 -0.67 1.70
C THR A 60 -1.08 -1.75 1.55
N LEU A 61 -0.70 -2.90 0.99
CA LEU A 61 -1.54 -4.08 0.82
C LEU A 61 -0.77 -5.31 1.28
N ARG A 62 -1.38 -6.12 2.12
CA ARG A 62 -0.85 -7.42 2.55
C ARG A 62 -1.77 -8.53 2.06
N ASN A 63 -1.21 -9.50 1.36
CA ASN A 63 -1.87 -10.74 0.97
C ASN A 63 -1.39 -11.87 1.86
N TYR A 64 -2.29 -12.69 2.34
CA TYR A 64 -2.03 -13.85 3.18
C TYR A 64 -2.27 -15.11 2.37
N GLU A 65 -1.31 -16.05 2.31
CA GLU A 65 -1.49 -17.35 1.64
C GLU A 65 -2.56 -18.18 2.34
N SER A 66 -2.57 -18.14 3.67
CA SER A 66 -3.64 -18.71 4.50
C SER A 66 -4.45 -17.60 5.16
N PRO A 67 -5.77 -17.78 5.31
CA PRO A 67 -6.59 -16.73 5.90
C PRO A 67 -6.22 -16.45 7.35
N VAL A 68 -6.18 -15.18 7.69
CA VAL A 68 -6.03 -14.73 9.07
C VAL A 68 -7.41 -14.62 9.70
N LYS A 69 -7.55 -15.14 10.91
CA LYS A 69 -8.76 -14.99 11.73
C LYS A 69 -8.44 -14.13 12.94
N LEU A 70 -9.11 -13.00 13.06
CA LEU A 70 -8.96 -12.09 14.19
C LEU A 70 -10.34 -11.63 14.63
N ASN A 71 -10.63 -11.71 15.93
CA ASN A 71 -11.93 -11.35 16.51
C ASN A 71 -13.11 -12.03 15.78
N GLY A 72 -12.98 -13.32 15.45
CA GLY A 72 -13.98 -14.08 14.72
C GLY A 72 -14.09 -13.80 13.22
N LYS A 73 -13.40 -12.77 12.70
CA LYS A 73 -13.44 -12.36 11.29
C LYS A 73 -12.28 -12.98 10.53
N LYS A 74 -12.60 -13.65 9.41
CA LYS A 74 -11.63 -14.30 8.53
C LYS A 74 -11.38 -13.41 7.32
N HIS A 75 -10.09 -13.16 6.99
CA HIS A 75 -9.71 -12.37 5.85
C HIS A 75 -8.46 -12.91 5.15
N PHE A 76 -8.28 -12.62 3.86
CA PHE A 76 -7.18 -13.05 3.01
C PHE A 76 -6.27 -11.90 2.58
N SER A 77 -6.70 -10.67 2.74
CA SER A 77 -5.86 -9.50 2.52
C SER A 77 -6.28 -8.35 3.42
N SER A 78 -5.34 -7.44 3.65
CA SER A 78 -5.60 -6.16 4.31
C SER A 78 -4.99 -5.03 3.51
N LYS A 79 -5.70 -3.90 3.44
CA LYS A 79 -5.25 -2.66 2.84
C LYS A 79 -5.22 -1.58 3.91
N SER A 80 -4.10 -0.89 4.07
CA SER A 80 -3.92 0.15 5.08
C SER A 80 -3.46 1.45 4.45
N LEU A 81 -3.99 2.57 4.90
CA LEU A 81 -3.48 3.90 4.62
C LEU A 81 -2.55 4.29 5.77
N GLU A 82 -1.30 4.54 5.46
CA GLU A 82 -0.26 4.83 6.46
C GLU A 82 0.35 6.20 6.19
N GLU A 83 0.56 6.97 7.26
CA GLU A 83 1.27 8.25 7.25
C GLU A 83 2.66 8.05 7.85
N TYR A 84 3.68 8.47 7.11
CA TYR A 84 5.08 8.38 7.47
C TYR A 84 5.66 9.75 7.78
N ASP A 85 6.37 9.86 8.90
CA ASP A 85 7.25 10.98 9.18
C ASP A 85 8.64 10.70 8.62
N CYS A 86 9.00 11.45 7.58
CA CYS A 86 10.29 11.29 6.92
C CYS A 86 11.46 11.92 7.67
N LYS A 87 11.18 12.75 8.69
CA LYS A 87 12.20 13.39 9.54
C LYS A 87 12.52 12.51 10.75
N ASP A 88 11.48 12.12 11.48
CA ASP A 88 11.66 11.46 12.78
C ASP A 88 11.54 9.94 12.71
N MET A 89 11.44 9.36 11.50
CA MET A 89 11.36 7.91 11.26
C MET A 89 10.25 7.24 12.07
N GLN A 90 9.04 7.79 11.96
CA GLN A 90 7.84 7.27 12.58
C GLN A 90 6.75 7.05 11.55
N TYR A 91 5.74 6.27 11.90
CA TYR A 91 4.55 6.08 11.08
C TYR A 91 3.32 5.85 11.95
N LYS A 92 2.15 6.07 11.38
CA LYS A 92 0.86 5.67 11.96
C LYS A 92 -0.09 5.17 10.88
N THR A 93 -1.03 4.32 11.28
CA THR A 93 -2.11 3.88 10.42
C THR A 93 -3.29 4.84 10.54
N LEU A 94 -3.75 5.39 9.42
CA LEU A 94 -4.90 6.28 9.34
C LEU A 94 -6.22 5.50 9.16
N SER A 95 -6.17 4.44 8.36
CA SER A 95 -7.31 3.54 8.15
C SER A 95 -6.84 2.18 7.67
N PHE A 96 -7.64 1.16 7.92
CA PHE A 96 -7.39 -0.17 7.35
C PHE A 96 -8.70 -0.90 7.04
N TYR A 97 -8.58 -1.86 6.11
CA TYR A 97 -9.68 -2.66 5.59
C TYR A 97 -9.24 -4.10 5.45
N TRP A 98 -10.07 -5.04 5.90
CA TRP A 98 -9.86 -6.48 5.72
C TRP A 98 -10.81 -7.02 4.67
N TYR A 99 -10.30 -7.82 3.74
CA TYR A 99 -11.04 -8.32 2.60
C TYR A 99 -11.18 -9.84 2.63
N SER A 100 -12.34 -10.32 2.17
CA SER A 100 -12.66 -11.74 2.11
C SER A 100 -11.85 -12.52 1.07
N LYS A 101 -11.11 -11.84 0.18
CA LYS A 101 -10.23 -12.41 -0.85
C LYS A 101 -8.88 -11.69 -0.86
N GLN A 102 -7.89 -12.29 -1.54
CA GLN A 102 -6.60 -11.65 -1.78
C GLN A 102 -6.73 -10.40 -2.66
N GLN A 103 -5.67 -9.56 -2.69
CA GLN A 103 -5.55 -8.36 -3.52
C GLN A 103 -6.64 -7.31 -3.27
N ALA A 104 -7.07 -7.16 -2.02
CA ALA A 104 -8.16 -6.26 -1.62
C ALA A 104 -9.45 -6.48 -2.44
N LYS A 105 -9.73 -7.74 -2.79
CA LYS A 105 -10.94 -8.14 -3.51
C LYS A 105 -11.96 -8.80 -2.58
N GLY A 106 -13.18 -8.92 -3.09
CA GLY A 106 -14.30 -9.48 -2.34
C GLY A 106 -14.92 -8.47 -1.38
N ALA A 107 -15.65 -8.97 -0.40
CA ALA A 107 -16.30 -8.11 0.59
C ALA A 107 -15.30 -7.56 1.61
N VAL A 108 -15.52 -6.32 2.05
CA VAL A 108 -14.86 -5.79 3.24
C VAL A 108 -15.49 -6.44 4.45
N VAL A 109 -14.74 -7.22 5.20
CA VAL A 109 -15.20 -7.94 6.38
C VAL A 109 -14.99 -7.15 7.68
N TYR A 110 -14.06 -6.21 7.65
CA TYR A 110 -13.82 -5.26 8.73
C TYR A 110 -13.12 -4.02 8.20
N SER A 111 -13.42 -2.87 8.75
CA SER A 111 -12.71 -1.62 8.48
C SER A 111 -12.70 -0.75 9.71
N GLU A 112 -11.64 0.02 9.85
CA GLU A 112 -11.48 1.01 10.91
C GLU A 112 -10.76 2.23 10.34
N THR A 113 -11.23 3.39 10.72
CA THR A 113 -10.58 4.67 10.46
C THR A 113 -10.27 5.26 11.82
N HIS A 114 -8.97 5.36 12.12
CA HIS A 114 -8.57 5.94 13.37
C HIS A 114 -7.24 6.67 13.20
N HIS A 115 -7.03 7.68 14.02
CA HIS A 115 -5.74 8.34 14.11
C HIS A 115 -4.92 7.63 15.18
N GLY A 116 -4.26 6.54 14.79
CA GLY A 116 -3.35 5.82 15.67
C GLY A 116 -2.20 6.68 16.16
N ASP A 117 -1.59 6.28 17.25
CA ASP A 117 -0.38 6.91 17.75
C ASP A 117 0.81 6.66 16.80
N MET A 118 1.74 7.61 16.75
CA MET A 118 2.98 7.46 16.02
C MET A 118 3.80 6.32 16.59
N GLN A 119 4.24 5.42 15.73
CA GLN A 119 5.05 4.27 16.06
C GLN A 119 6.44 4.43 15.45
N PRO A 120 7.52 4.02 16.14
CA PRO A 120 8.84 4.04 15.54
C PRO A 120 8.93 3.05 14.36
N ILE A 121 9.62 3.46 13.31
CA ILE A 121 9.86 2.61 12.14
C ILE A 121 10.75 1.41 12.50
N ILE A 122 11.76 1.62 13.33
CA ILE A 122 12.68 0.57 13.78
C ILE A 122 12.20 0.04 15.15
N PRO A 123 12.16 -1.28 15.35
CA PRO A 123 12.78 -2.36 14.56
C PRO A 123 11.85 -3.03 13.52
N ASN A 124 10.75 -2.42 13.11
CA ASN A 124 9.82 -3.00 12.13
C ASN A 124 10.36 -2.88 10.70
N PRO A 125 10.81 -3.94 10.05
CA PRO A 125 11.47 -3.88 8.76
C PRO A 125 10.54 -3.72 7.57
N ILE A 126 9.28 -4.19 7.66
CA ILE A 126 8.27 -3.93 6.65
C ILE A 126 7.94 -2.44 6.67
N ALA A 127 7.75 -1.84 7.85
CA ALA A 127 7.57 -0.40 8.01
C ALA A 127 8.79 0.38 7.50
N HIS A 128 10.02 -0.10 7.76
CA HIS A 128 11.25 0.53 7.28
C HIS A 128 11.37 0.47 5.75
N ALA A 129 11.06 -0.66 5.12
CA ALA A 129 11.05 -0.78 3.66
C ALA A 129 10.00 0.13 3.02
N SER A 130 8.79 0.17 3.58
CA SER A 130 7.72 1.06 3.13
C SER A 130 8.10 2.53 3.30
N TRP A 131 8.68 2.90 4.44
CA TRP A 131 9.17 4.24 4.72
C TRP A 131 10.26 4.69 3.73
N LYS A 132 11.23 3.82 3.41
CA LYS A 132 12.25 4.11 2.39
C LYS A 132 11.63 4.43 1.03
N ILE A 133 10.59 3.72 0.63
CA ILE A 133 9.88 3.98 -0.62
C ILE A 133 9.12 5.30 -0.54
N ALA A 134 8.37 5.52 0.54
CA ALA A 134 7.59 6.74 0.74
C ALA A 134 8.49 7.98 0.79
N CYS A 135 9.59 7.92 1.54
CA CYS A 135 10.46 9.06 1.86
C CYS A 135 11.70 9.19 0.96
N GLY A 136 12.08 8.13 0.22
CA GLY A 136 13.38 7.97 -0.43
C GLY A 136 13.84 9.11 -1.35
N LYS A 137 12.92 9.82 -2.00
CA LYS A 137 13.26 10.98 -2.83
C LYS A 137 13.68 12.22 -2.02
N ARG A 138 13.40 12.28 -0.73
CA ARG A 138 13.77 13.40 0.15
C ARG A 138 15.14 13.25 0.76
N LEU A 139 15.53 12.03 1.10
CA LEU A 139 16.86 11.76 1.66
C LEU A 139 17.98 12.07 0.66
N ALA A 140 17.71 11.86 -0.65
CA ALA A 140 18.65 12.20 -1.71
C ALA A 140 18.86 13.73 -1.88
N LYS A 141 17.87 14.58 -1.48
CA LYS A 141 18.02 16.05 -1.56
C LYS A 141 18.74 16.64 -0.35
N GLN A 142 18.76 16.00 0.79
CA GLN A 142 19.48 16.47 1.97
C GLN A 142 20.98 16.18 1.93
N GLY A 143 21.42 15.21 1.11
CA GLY A 143 22.84 14.87 0.93
C GLY A 143 23.64 15.78 0.01
N ASN A 144 23.00 16.71 -0.71
CA ASN A 144 23.69 17.59 -1.69
C ASN A 144 23.87 19.05 -1.25
N ASN A 145 23.63 19.37 0.03
CA ASN A 145 23.82 20.71 0.58
C ASN A 145 24.96 20.77 1.64
N ASN A 146 26.09 20.14 1.31
CA ASN A 146 27.37 20.41 1.99
C ASN A 146 28.43 20.80 0.94
#